data_7d3727d9c7729f5f494bfba45e60b65d
#
_entry.id   7d3727d9c7729f5f494bfba45e60b65d
#
_cell.length_a   1.000
_cell.length_b   1.000
_cell.length_c   1.000
_cell.angle_alpha   90.00
_cell.angle_beta   90.00
_cell.angle_gamma   90.00
#
_symmetry.space_group_name_H-M   'P 1'
#
loop_
_entity.id
_entity.type
_entity.pdbx_description
1 polymer ?
#
loop_
_entity_poly.entity_id
_entity_poly.type
_entity_poly.pdbx_seq_one_letter_code
_entity_poly.pdbx_strand_id
1 'polypeptide(L)'
;MPRDVRWRFIGHLQSNKAKALCAGVPGLVAVETVDSAKLATLLNTAWAPQAAAQESRRLDVYVQVNTSGEETKHGVEPTDATALARHVAETCPHLRFSGLMTIGQPDYSSRPENFTALLKCREEVCKALGLQPEDVELSMGMSGDFESAIEMGSTNVRVGSTIFGARDYGQK
;
A
#
# COMPACT_ATOMS: atom_id res chain seq x y z
N MET A 1 9.93 18.65 -11.37
CA MET A 1 9.05 18.55 -10.18
C MET A 1 9.80 19.07 -8.95
N PRO A 2 9.12 19.68 -7.99
CA PRO A 2 9.74 20.10 -6.74
C PRO A 2 10.43 18.91 -6.05
N ARG A 3 11.57 19.17 -5.39
CA ARG A 3 12.36 18.09 -4.74
C ARG A 3 11.81 17.66 -3.40
N ASP A 4 10.87 18.40 -2.85
CA ASP A 4 10.20 18.19 -1.57
C ASP A 4 8.93 17.34 -1.66
N VAL A 5 8.56 16.89 -2.88
CA VAL A 5 7.43 15.97 -3.07
C VAL A 5 7.69 14.65 -2.35
N ARG A 6 6.74 14.29 -1.50
CA ARG A 6 6.74 13.02 -0.79
C ARG A 6 6.04 11.95 -1.63
N TRP A 7 6.82 11.13 -2.31
CA TRP A 7 6.29 10.13 -3.24
C TRP A 7 5.77 8.89 -2.52
N ARG A 8 4.58 8.49 -2.88
CA ARG A 8 3.97 7.22 -2.46
C ARG A 8 3.77 6.37 -3.72
N PHE A 9 4.44 5.24 -3.77
CA PHE A 9 4.35 4.36 -4.94
C PHE A 9 3.13 3.45 -4.82
N ILE A 10 2.31 3.43 -5.88
CA ILE A 10 1.17 2.53 -6.07
C ILE A 10 1.29 1.81 -7.41
N GLY A 11 0.61 0.67 -7.54
CA GLY A 11 0.68 -0.20 -8.71
C GLY A 11 1.61 -1.39 -8.49
N HIS A 12 1.39 -2.47 -9.25
CA HIS A 12 2.18 -3.69 -9.10
C HIS A 12 3.68 -3.42 -9.29
N LEU A 13 4.46 -3.71 -8.27
CA LEU A 13 5.91 -3.58 -8.29
C LEU A 13 6.56 -4.91 -8.61
N GLN A 14 7.12 -5.03 -9.80
CA GLN A 14 7.95 -6.18 -10.13
C GLN A 14 9.17 -6.26 -9.20
N SER A 15 9.44 -7.44 -8.67
CA SER A 15 10.52 -7.67 -7.69
C SER A 15 11.90 -7.15 -8.16
N ASN A 16 12.20 -7.27 -9.47
CA ASN A 16 13.45 -6.79 -10.07
C ASN A 16 13.54 -5.26 -10.16
N LYS A 17 12.45 -4.52 -9.91
CA LYS A 17 12.41 -3.05 -9.95
C LYS A 17 12.54 -2.39 -8.56
N ALA A 18 12.48 -3.18 -7.48
CA ALA A 18 12.57 -2.65 -6.11
C ALA A 18 13.82 -1.79 -5.90
N LYS A 19 15.00 -2.27 -6.34
CA LYS A 19 16.25 -1.51 -6.24
C LYS A 19 16.22 -0.20 -7.03
N ALA A 20 15.70 -0.24 -8.27
CA ALA A 20 15.60 0.95 -9.12
C ALA A 20 14.64 2.00 -8.53
N LEU A 21 13.52 1.56 -7.95
CA LEU A 21 12.58 2.44 -7.26
C LEU A 21 13.24 3.13 -6.05
N CYS A 22 13.84 2.36 -5.14
CA CYS A 22 14.44 2.90 -3.94
C CYS A 22 15.61 3.85 -4.22
N ALA A 23 16.43 3.57 -5.24
CA ALA A 23 17.58 4.40 -5.58
C ALA A 23 17.23 5.59 -6.50
N GLY A 24 16.20 5.44 -7.33
CA GLY A 24 15.90 6.39 -8.41
C GLY A 24 14.84 7.43 -8.07
N VAL A 25 14.14 7.30 -6.94
CA VAL A 25 13.06 8.24 -6.55
C VAL A 25 13.44 9.01 -5.29
N PRO A 26 14.09 10.18 -5.43
CA PRO A 26 14.33 11.05 -4.28
C PRO A 26 12.98 11.45 -3.64
N GLY A 27 12.89 11.38 -2.34
CA GLY A 27 11.64 11.69 -1.63
C GLY A 27 10.61 10.56 -1.63
N LEU A 28 10.96 9.32 -2.04
CA LEU A 28 10.12 8.15 -1.82
C LEU A 28 9.85 8.01 -0.31
N VAL A 29 8.59 8.02 0.09
CA VAL A 29 8.18 7.90 1.49
C VAL A 29 7.42 6.62 1.76
N ALA A 30 6.70 6.08 0.77
CA ALA A 30 5.92 4.88 0.95
C ALA A 30 5.85 4.01 -0.31
N VAL A 31 5.68 2.69 -0.10
CA VAL A 31 5.26 1.72 -1.12
C VAL A 31 3.99 1.05 -0.62
N GLU A 32 2.88 1.26 -1.35
CA GLU A 32 1.55 0.83 -0.90
C GLU A 32 1.08 -0.51 -1.49
N THR A 33 1.94 -1.18 -2.23
CA THR A 33 1.58 -2.38 -3.02
C THR A 33 2.45 -3.58 -2.71
N VAL A 34 2.77 -3.78 -1.42
CA VAL A 34 3.51 -4.96 -0.99
C VAL A 34 2.54 -6.14 -0.91
N ASP A 35 2.72 -7.11 -1.80
CA ASP A 35 1.85 -8.26 -1.98
C ASP A 35 2.54 -9.62 -1.71
N SER A 36 3.78 -9.60 -1.25
CA SER A 36 4.52 -10.82 -0.93
C SER A 36 5.70 -10.58 0.01
N ALA A 37 6.04 -11.59 0.81
CA ALA A 37 7.22 -11.59 1.66
C ALA A 37 8.52 -11.40 0.85
N LYS A 38 8.57 -11.97 -0.36
CA LYS A 38 9.69 -11.79 -1.29
C LYS A 38 9.89 -10.31 -1.66
N LEU A 39 8.81 -9.62 -2.03
CA LEU A 39 8.88 -8.20 -2.37
C LEU A 39 9.27 -7.35 -1.15
N ALA A 40 8.70 -7.63 0.02
CA ALA A 40 9.06 -6.96 1.27
C ALA A 40 10.57 -7.10 1.57
N THR A 41 11.11 -8.32 1.49
CA THR A 41 12.54 -8.58 1.72
C THR A 41 13.43 -7.85 0.71
N LEU A 42 13.04 -7.79 -0.56
CA LEU A 42 13.79 -7.06 -1.59
C LEU A 42 13.75 -5.56 -1.39
N LEU A 43 12.60 -5.00 -1.00
CA LEU A 43 12.48 -3.58 -0.64
C LEU A 43 13.34 -3.26 0.59
N ASN A 44 13.30 -4.12 1.63
CA ASN A 44 14.12 -3.96 2.81
C ASN A 44 15.63 -3.88 2.47
N THR A 45 16.11 -4.80 1.64
CA THR A 45 17.51 -4.81 1.18
C THR A 45 17.82 -3.58 0.31
N ALA A 46 16.90 -3.20 -0.58
CA ALA A 46 17.09 -2.07 -1.47
C ALA A 46 17.09 -0.72 -0.73
N TRP A 47 16.35 -0.62 0.39
CA TRP A 47 16.26 0.60 1.18
C TRP A 47 17.42 0.78 2.17
N ALA A 48 18.13 -0.26 2.53
CA ALA A 48 19.22 -0.22 3.51
C ALA A 48 20.25 0.93 3.28
N PRO A 49 20.72 1.18 2.03
CA PRO A 49 21.64 2.31 1.77
C PRO A 49 20.99 3.68 2.03
N GLN A 50 19.69 3.82 1.73
CA GLN A 50 18.95 5.07 1.95
C GLN A 50 18.70 5.30 3.45
N ALA A 51 18.38 4.23 4.19
CA ALA A 51 18.22 4.28 5.63
C ALA A 51 19.53 4.75 6.31
N ALA A 52 20.68 4.21 5.92
CA ALA A 52 21.98 4.61 6.43
C ALA A 52 22.31 6.08 6.15
N ALA A 53 21.93 6.60 4.97
CA ALA A 53 22.15 7.99 4.56
C ALA A 53 21.18 8.99 5.20
N GLN A 54 20.06 8.55 5.77
CA GLN A 54 18.97 9.39 6.28
C GLN A 54 18.65 9.09 7.76
N GLU A 55 19.65 8.99 8.60
CA GLU A 55 19.51 8.81 10.07
C GLU A 55 18.58 7.64 10.44
N SER A 56 18.74 6.50 9.78
CA SER A 56 17.93 5.29 9.97
C SER A 56 16.44 5.43 9.61
N ARG A 57 16.10 6.34 8.69
CA ARG A 57 14.73 6.49 8.18
C ARG A 57 14.27 5.18 7.54
N ARG A 58 13.17 4.63 8.04
CA ARG A 58 12.50 3.47 7.46
C ARG A 58 11.56 3.89 6.33
N LEU A 59 11.43 3.03 5.32
CA LEU A 59 10.45 3.19 4.24
C LEU A 59 9.09 2.66 4.73
N ASP A 60 8.07 3.48 4.62
CA ASP A 60 6.70 3.05 4.93
C ASP A 60 6.22 2.06 3.89
N VAL A 61 5.63 0.96 4.35
CA VAL A 61 5.03 -0.03 3.45
C VAL A 61 3.62 -0.41 3.92
N TYR A 62 2.77 -0.63 2.91
CA TYR A 62 1.41 -1.10 3.11
C TYR A 62 1.27 -2.47 2.46
N VAL A 63 0.63 -3.37 3.17
CA VAL A 63 0.25 -4.66 2.61
C VAL A 63 -0.98 -4.46 1.73
N GLN A 64 -0.84 -4.80 0.45
CA GLN A 64 -1.96 -4.77 -0.48
C GLN A 64 -2.79 -6.03 -0.32
N VAL A 65 -4.09 -5.86 -0.05
CA VAL A 65 -5.05 -6.94 0.14
C VAL A 65 -6.01 -7.00 -1.06
N ASN A 66 -6.20 -8.20 -1.60
CA ASN A 66 -7.21 -8.47 -2.62
C ASN A 66 -8.58 -8.63 -1.96
N THR A 67 -9.30 -7.53 -1.80
CA THR A 67 -10.64 -7.53 -1.19
C THR A 67 -11.76 -7.80 -2.18
N SER A 68 -11.45 -7.86 -3.49
CA SER A 68 -12.44 -8.08 -4.55
C SER A 68 -12.69 -9.57 -4.83
N GLY A 69 -11.79 -10.46 -4.37
CA GLY A 69 -11.86 -11.90 -4.67
C GLY A 69 -11.59 -12.27 -6.13
N GLU A 70 -11.10 -11.33 -6.95
CA GLU A 70 -10.75 -11.61 -8.35
C GLU A 70 -9.32 -12.14 -8.43
N GLU A 71 -9.14 -13.36 -8.94
CA GLU A 71 -7.82 -14.02 -9.09
C GLU A 71 -6.81 -13.23 -9.95
N THR A 72 -7.31 -12.37 -10.84
CA THR A 72 -6.47 -11.57 -11.74
C THR A 72 -5.88 -10.32 -11.07
N LYS A 73 -6.26 -10.02 -9.83
CA LYS A 73 -5.80 -8.83 -9.13
C LYS A 73 -4.63 -9.11 -8.18
N HIS A 74 -3.74 -8.12 -8.14
CA HIS A 74 -2.63 -8.13 -7.20
C HIS A 74 -3.12 -7.89 -5.77
N GLY A 75 -2.35 -8.36 -4.82
CA GLY A 75 -2.62 -8.30 -3.39
C GLY A 75 -2.64 -9.70 -2.80
N VAL A 76 -2.42 -9.79 -1.52
CA VAL A 76 -2.59 -11.05 -0.77
C VAL A 76 -4.07 -11.29 -0.49
N GLU A 77 -4.44 -12.54 -0.30
CA GLU A 77 -5.77 -12.85 0.22
C GLU A 77 -5.94 -12.27 1.63
N PRO A 78 -7.17 -11.89 2.02
CA PRO A 78 -7.43 -11.37 3.36
C PRO A 78 -6.85 -12.23 4.49
N THR A 79 -6.88 -13.55 4.34
CA THR A 79 -6.32 -14.53 5.30
C THR A 79 -4.81 -14.44 5.46
N ASP A 80 -4.08 -13.96 4.46
CA ASP A 80 -2.62 -13.89 4.44
C ASP A 80 -2.09 -12.50 4.85
N ALA A 81 -2.97 -11.51 4.96
CA ALA A 81 -2.59 -10.13 5.28
C ALA A 81 -1.82 -10.03 6.61
N THR A 82 -2.27 -10.74 7.63
CA THR A 82 -1.63 -10.76 8.96
C THR A 82 -0.23 -11.38 8.90
N ALA A 83 -0.06 -12.48 8.18
CA ALA A 83 1.25 -13.15 8.04
C ALA A 83 2.26 -12.23 7.34
N LEU A 84 1.84 -11.54 6.28
CA LEU A 84 2.71 -10.61 5.56
C LEU A 84 3.03 -9.35 6.39
N ALA A 85 2.06 -8.79 7.10
CA ALA A 85 2.28 -7.66 8.01
C ALA A 85 3.30 -8.02 9.11
N ARG A 86 3.18 -9.20 9.69
CA ARG A 86 4.13 -9.73 10.67
C ARG A 86 5.53 -9.90 10.07
N HIS A 87 5.64 -10.47 8.87
CA HIS A 87 6.92 -10.60 8.18
C HIS A 87 7.60 -9.23 8.02
N VAL A 88 6.86 -8.21 7.60
CA VAL A 88 7.42 -6.85 7.49
C VAL A 88 7.89 -6.33 8.85
N ALA A 89 7.06 -6.44 9.88
CA ALA A 89 7.36 -5.89 11.19
C ALA A 89 8.55 -6.57 11.88
N GLU A 90 8.69 -7.88 11.75
CA GLU A 90 9.67 -8.69 12.48
C GLU A 90 10.98 -8.91 11.71
N THR A 91 10.94 -8.94 10.36
CA THR A 91 12.11 -9.34 9.57
C THR A 91 12.66 -8.27 8.64
N CYS A 92 12.00 -7.12 8.52
CA CYS A 92 12.39 -6.05 7.60
C CYS A 92 12.78 -4.76 8.36
N PRO A 93 13.96 -4.68 9.01
CA PRO A 93 14.33 -3.56 9.90
C PRO A 93 14.39 -2.20 9.20
N HIS A 94 14.60 -2.14 7.89
CA HIS A 94 14.63 -0.89 7.12
C HIS A 94 13.25 -0.46 6.61
N LEU A 95 12.21 -1.29 6.83
CA LEU A 95 10.82 -0.96 6.51
C LEU A 95 10.05 -0.65 7.79
N ARG A 96 8.96 0.10 7.64
CA ARG A 96 7.94 0.28 8.67
C ARG A 96 6.62 -0.23 8.11
N PHE A 97 6.02 -1.22 8.74
CA PHE A 97 4.63 -1.56 8.45
C PHE A 97 3.76 -0.39 8.90
N SER A 98 3.11 0.27 7.96
CA SER A 98 2.31 1.47 8.22
C SER A 98 0.82 1.24 8.05
N GLY A 99 0.42 0.19 7.32
CA GLY A 99 -1.00 -0.07 7.14
C GLY A 99 -1.32 -1.09 6.06
N LEU A 100 -2.59 -1.08 5.69
CA LEU A 100 -3.16 -1.93 4.65
C LEU A 100 -3.67 -1.08 3.49
N MET A 101 -3.68 -1.65 2.30
CA MET A 101 -4.14 -0.99 1.09
C MET A 101 -5.03 -1.92 0.27
N THR A 102 -6.07 -1.39 -0.34
CA THR A 102 -6.81 -2.09 -1.39
C THR A 102 -7.14 -1.17 -2.55
N ILE A 103 -7.17 -1.73 -3.76
CA ILE A 103 -7.62 -1.02 -4.97
C ILE A 103 -9.14 -1.18 -5.16
N GLY A 104 -9.71 -2.26 -4.63
CA GLY A 104 -11.12 -2.59 -4.86
C GLY A 104 -11.39 -3.01 -6.31
N GLN A 105 -12.64 -2.91 -6.76
CA GLN A 105 -13.03 -3.23 -8.12
C GLN A 105 -12.96 -1.99 -9.03
N PRO A 106 -12.60 -2.15 -10.33
CA PRO A 106 -12.35 -1.02 -11.23
C PRO A 106 -13.62 -0.40 -11.84
N ASP A 107 -14.78 -0.90 -11.50
CA ASP A 107 -16.05 -0.47 -12.10
C ASP A 107 -16.58 0.88 -11.56
N TYR A 108 -15.80 1.59 -10.76
CA TYR A 108 -16.13 2.87 -10.14
C TYR A 108 -17.41 2.85 -9.29
N SER A 109 -18.02 1.69 -9.07
CA SER A 109 -19.12 1.55 -8.12
C SER A 109 -18.55 1.51 -6.71
N SER A 110 -19.11 2.28 -5.81
CA SER A 110 -18.81 2.15 -4.38
C SER A 110 -19.22 0.75 -3.93
N ARG A 111 -18.22 -0.02 -3.47
CA ARG A 111 -18.47 -1.36 -2.91
C ARG A 111 -18.01 -1.40 -1.48
N PRO A 112 -18.92 -1.05 -0.57
CA PRO A 112 -18.63 -1.02 0.87
C PRO A 112 -18.05 -2.35 1.39
N GLU A 113 -18.36 -3.47 0.72
CA GLU A 113 -17.86 -4.80 1.07
C GLU A 113 -16.34 -4.88 1.01
N ASN A 114 -15.72 -4.25 0.00
CA ASN A 114 -14.26 -4.23 -0.14
C ASN A 114 -13.60 -3.45 1.00
N PHE A 115 -14.20 -2.33 1.41
CA PHE A 115 -13.72 -1.55 2.54
C PHE A 115 -13.94 -2.26 3.87
N THR A 116 -15.10 -2.89 4.04
CA THR A 116 -15.40 -3.72 5.21
C THR A 116 -14.42 -4.89 5.35
N ALA A 117 -14.07 -5.54 4.25
CA ALA A 117 -13.06 -6.59 4.26
C ALA A 117 -11.68 -6.07 4.70
N LEU A 118 -11.27 -4.88 4.23
CA LEU A 118 -10.00 -4.28 4.65
C LEU A 118 -10.01 -3.88 6.12
N LEU A 119 -11.12 -3.33 6.62
CA LEU A 119 -11.31 -3.01 8.05
C LEU A 119 -11.14 -4.26 8.92
N LYS A 120 -11.75 -5.36 8.52
CA LYS A 120 -11.61 -6.65 9.23
C LYS A 120 -10.16 -7.13 9.24
N CYS A 121 -9.45 -7.04 8.09
CA CYS A 121 -8.02 -7.35 8.05
C CYS A 121 -7.22 -6.47 9.02
N ARG A 122 -7.54 -5.17 9.14
CA ARG A 122 -6.89 -4.28 10.10
C ARG A 122 -7.07 -4.76 11.53
N GLU A 123 -8.30 -5.13 11.92
CA GLU A 123 -8.58 -5.64 13.26
C GLU A 123 -7.74 -6.90 13.57
N GLU A 124 -7.66 -7.83 12.61
CA GLU A 124 -6.88 -9.06 12.74
C GLU A 124 -5.37 -8.78 12.88
N VAL A 125 -4.85 -7.86 12.06
CA VAL A 125 -3.44 -7.43 12.11
C VAL A 125 -3.14 -6.73 13.44
N CYS A 126 -3.98 -5.80 13.87
CA CYS A 126 -3.82 -5.11 15.15
C CYS A 126 -3.76 -6.09 16.31
N LYS A 127 -4.70 -7.04 16.37
CA LYS A 127 -4.71 -8.08 17.38
C LYS A 127 -3.44 -8.95 17.35
N ALA A 128 -2.98 -9.32 16.17
CA ALA A 128 -1.84 -10.21 16.00
C ALA A 128 -0.48 -9.56 16.30
N LEU A 129 -0.36 -8.24 16.09
CA LEU A 129 0.86 -7.48 16.29
C LEU A 129 0.85 -6.62 17.58
N GLY A 130 -0.25 -6.60 18.31
CA GLY A 130 -0.40 -5.78 19.53
C GLY A 130 -0.44 -4.27 19.23
N LEU A 131 -0.96 -3.88 18.05
CA LEU A 131 -1.10 -2.50 17.62
C LEU A 131 -2.50 -1.96 17.93
N GLN A 132 -2.60 -0.63 18.03
CA GLN A 132 -3.91 0.01 18.09
C GLN A 132 -4.41 0.30 16.66
N PRO A 133 -5.73 0.38 16.42
CA PRO A 133 -6.27 0.70 15.10
C PRO A 133 -5.75 2.01 14.51
N GLU A 134 -5.44 3.00 15.36
CA GLU A 134 -4.89 4.29 14.97
C GLU A 134 -3.44 4.21 14.45
N ASP A 135 -2.72 3.16 14.81
CA ASP A 135 -1.34 2.91 14.35
C ASP A 135 -1.29 2.25 12.96
N VAL A 136 -2.44 1.75 12.45
CA VAL A 136 -2.53 1.02 11.18
C VAL A 136 -3.39 1.81 10.19
N GLU A 137 -2.73 2.51 9.28
CA GLU A 137 -3.38 3.31 8.25
C GLU A 137 -4.15 2.44 7.25
N LEU A 138 -5.20 3.03 6.64
CA LEU A 138 -5.99 2.41 5.58
C LEU A 138 -5.90 3.23 4.31
N SER A 139 -5.21 2.72 3.31
CA SER A 139 -5.18 3.29 1.97
C SER A 139 -6.27 2.64 1.12
N MET A 140 -7.42 3.29 1.06
CA MET A 140 -8.59 2.83 0.29
C MET A 140 -9.40 4.03 -0.21
N GLY A 141 -10.11 3.85 -1.32
CA GLY A 141 -10.87 4.90 -1.98
C GLY A 141 -10.09 5.58 -3.11
N MET A 142 -10.73 5.68 -4.26
CA MET A 142 -10.27 6.33 -5.49
C MET A 142 -11.29 7.37 -5.95
N SER A 143 -11.10 7.95 -7.14
CA SER A 143 -11.95 9.03 -7.68
C SER A 143 -13.46 8.75 -7.66
N GLY A 144 -13.87 7.49 -7.73
CA GLY A 144 -15.29 7.12 -7.78
C GLY A 144 -15.93 6.83 -6.42
N ASP A 145 -15.13 6.63 -5.36
CA ASP A 145 -15.63 6.09 -4.08
C ASP A 145 -14.88 6.64 -2.83
N PHE A 146 -14.03 7.66 -3.00
CA PHE A 146 -13.23 8.19 -1.91
C PHE A 146 -14.07 8.78 -0.75
N GLU A 147 -15.24 9.36 -1.04
CA GLU A 147 -16.12 9.90 -0.02
C GLU A 147 -16.62 8.78 0.91
N SER A 148 -17.18 7.70 0.33
CA SER A 148 -17.58 6.51 1.10
C SER A 148 -16.40 5.88 1.86
N ALA A 149 -15.21 5.85 1.25
CA ALA A 149 -14.03 5.33 1.93
C ALA A 149 -13.65 6.16 3.16
N ILE A 150 -13.75 7.50 3.09
CA ILE A 150 -13.50 8.41 4.22
C ILE A 150 -14.54 8.17 5.33
N GLU A 151 -15.81 8.08 4.98
CA GLU A 151 -16.88 7.77 5.95
C GLU A 151 -16.65 6.43 6.66
N MET A 152 -16.04 5.48 5.98
CA MET A 152 -15.68 4.16 6.53
C MET A 152 -14.30 4.13 7.21
N GLY A 153 -13.62 5.29 7.37
CA GLY A 153 -12.38 5.39 8.13
C GLY A 153 -11.10 5.24 7.33
N SER A 154 -11.13 5.51 6.01
CA SER A 154 -9.91 5.65 5.21
C SER A 154 -9.02 6.75 5.76
N THR A 155 -7.73 6.48 5.89
CA THR A 155 -6.72 7.47 6.30
C THR A 155 -5.96 8.04 5.11
N ASN A 156 -6.07 7.40 3.94
CA ASN A 156 -5.38 7.78 2.72
C ASN A 156 -6.22 7.43 1.48
N VAL A 157 -6.64 8.45 0.72
CA VAL A 157 -7.37 8.29 -0.54
C VAL A 157 -6.49 8.62 -1.74
N ARG A 158 -6.78 8.01 -2.90
CA ARG A 158 -5.98 8.14 -4.12
C ARG A 158 -6.81 8.71 -5.27
N VAL A 159 -6.92 10.02 -5.33
CA VAL A 159 -7.75 10.72 -6.32
C VAL A 159 -6.94 11.02 -7.57
N GLY A 160 -7.34 10.48 -8.70
CA GLY A 160 -6.66 10.62 -9.99
C GLY A 160 -7.55 11.28 -11.05
N SER A 161 -8.50 10.53 -11.63
CA SER A 161 -9.31 11.01 -12.76
C SER A 161 -10.14 12.25 -12.45
N THR A 162 -10.57 12.46 -11.22
CA THR A 162 -11.29 13.67 -10.80
C THR A 162 -10.40 14.92 -10.91
N ILE A 163 -9.09 14.80 -10.72
CA ILE A 163 -8.15 15.92 -10.76
C ILE A 163 -7.53 16.09 -12.15
N PHE A 164 -7.12 14.97 -12.78
CA PHE A 164 -6.32 14.97 -14.01
C PHE A 164 -7.13 14.61 -15.26
N GLY A 165 -8.42 14.33 -15.14
CA GLY A 165 -9.27 13.85 -16.23
C GLY A 165 -9.19 12.33 -16.45
N ALA A 166 -10.09 11.83 -17.30
CA ALA A 166 -10.11 10.42 -17.67
C ALA A 166 -8.83 10.02 -18.43
N ARG A 167 -8.38 8.78 -18.23
CA ARG A 167 -7.25 8.24 -19.00
C ARG A 167 -7.67 7.99 -20.44
N ASP A 168 -6.94 8.57 -21.36
CA ASP A 168 -7.04 8.20 -22.78
C ASP A 168 -6.25 6.91 -23.01
N TYR A 169 -6.94 5.80 -23.14
CA TYR A 169 -6.35 4.50 -23.49
C TYR A 169 -6.21 4.35 -25.00
N GLY A 170 -5.89 5.39 -25.74
CA GLY A 170 -5.76 5.43 -27.19
C GLY A 170 -5.90 4.05 -27.85
N GLN A 171 -6.82 3.92 -28.79
CA GLN A 171 -7.05 2.64 -29.48
C GLN A 171 -5.71 2.10 -30.00
N LYS A 172 -5.33 0.89 -29.48
CA LYS A 172 -4.21 0.13 -30.02
C LYS A 172 -4.62 -0.54 -31.31
#